data_388046f6dc54be3eaa7dec5636ed1f5b
#
_entry.id   388046f6dc54be3eaa7dec5636ed1f5b
#
_cell.length_a   1.000
_cell.length_b   1.000
_cell.length_c   1.000
_cell.angle_alpha   90.00
_cell.angle_beta   90.00
_cell.angle_gamma   90.00
#
_symmetry.space_group_name_H-M   'P 1'
#
loop_
_entity.id
_entity.type
_entity.pdbx_description
1 polymer ?
#
loop_
_entity_poly.entity_id
_entity_poly.type
_entity_poly.pdbx_seq_one_letter_code
_entity_poly.pdbx_strand_id
1 'polypeptide(L)'
;LDSLVKAYHEERLKLFPLEATAAGDNRYNDLFPNTISLSYRNELKSFYNKTLEALKNYNRNALSENDQMNYDVLLWECNIALEGNQFKSYLMPLNQFSSLPLYVGQLASGSSSQPFKTVKDYQNWLARLNAYVVWCDSAISNMKIGMSQGYTIPKSLTLKTIPQFADLAKGPVENH
;
A
#
# COMPACT_ATOMS: atom_id res chain seq x y z
N LEU A 1 12.23 0.16 -24.31
CA LEU A 1 11.10 0.11 -23.37
C LEU A 1 11.40 -0.84 -22.20
N ASP A 2 11.95 -2.02 -22.45
CA ASP A 2 12.26 -3.06 -21.44
C ASP A 2 13.02 -2.51 -20.20
N SER A 3 14.02 -1.65 -20.41
CA SER A 3 14.76 -1.02 -19.29
C SER A 3 13.87 -0.11 -18.43
N LEU A 4 12.91 0.59 -19.04
CA LEU A 4 11.96 1.43 -18.31
C LEU A 4 10.99 0.57 -17.50
N VAL A 5 10.44 -0.50 -18.08
CA VAL A 5 9.53 -1.44 -17.41
C VAL A 5 10.22 -2.10 -16.22
N LYS A 6 11.48 -2.55 -16.38
CA LYS A 6 12.27 -3.11 -15.27
C LYS A 6 12.53 -2.08 -14.16
N ALA A 7 12.92 -0.86 -14.51
CA ALA A 7 13.16 0.19 -13.53
C ALA A 7 11.87 0.57 -12.78
N TYR A 8 10.75 0.67 -13.49
CA TYR A 8 9.42 0.89 -12.91
C TYR A 8 9.08 -0.22 -11.91
N HIS A 9 9.25 -1.49 -12.30
CA HIS A 9 8.98 -2.63 -11.43
C HIS A 9 9.82 -2.59 -10.14
N GLU A 10 11.13 -2.37 -10.27
CA GLU A 10 12.04 -2.31 -9.10
C GLU A 10 11.72 -1.15 -8.15
N GLU A 11 11.37 0.02 -8.68
CA GLU A 11 10.98 1.16 -7.86
C GLU A 11 9.61 0.92 -7.20
N ARG A 12 8.66 0.31 -7.93
CA ARG A 12 7.35 -0.06 -7.43
C ARG A 12 7.41 -1.05 -6.25
N LEU A 13 8.30 -2.04 -6.30
CA LEU A 13 8.47 -3.00 -5.19
C LEU A 13 8.88 -2.32 -3.88
N LYS A 14 9.65 -1.23 -3.94
CA LYS A 14 10.02 -0.44 -2.74
C LYS A 14 8.86 0.39 -2.22
N LEU A 15 8.06 0.94 -3.11
CA LEU A 15 6.89 1.75 -2.75
C LEU A 15 5.75 0.87 -2.19
N PHE A 16 5.64 -0.38 -2.68
CA PHE A 16 4.59 -1.32 -2.28
C PHE A 16 5.18 -2.61 -1.67
N PRO A 17 5.92 -2.52 -0.55
CA PRO A 17 6.66 -3.65 0.02
C PRO A 17 5.77 -4.79 0.51
N LEU A 18 4.50 -4.53 0.85
CA LEU A 18 3.55 -5.60 1.20
C LEU A 18 3.14 -6.41 -0.04
N GLU A 19 3.00 -5.76 -1.19
CA GLU A 19 2.76 -6.45 -2.47
C GLU A 19 4.00 -7.24 -2.91
N ALA A 20 5.21 -6.67 -2.73
CA ALA A 20 6.47 -7.38 -2.96
C ALA A 20 6.54 -8.67 -2.14
N THR A 21 6.24 -8.61 -0.84
CA THR A 21 6.17 -9.78 0.04
C THR A 21 5.14 -10.80 -0.44
N ALA A 22 3.95 -10.35 -0.85
CA ALA A 22 2.89 -11.22 -1.36
C ALA A 22 3.29 -11.92 -2.68
N ALA A 23 4.10 -11.26 -3.51
CA ALA A 23 4.69 -11.81 -4.72
C ALA A 23 5.92 -12.71 -4.47
N GLY A 24 6.36 -12.88 -3.21
CA GLY A 24 7.52 -13.69 -2.83
C GLY A 24 8.85 -12.95 -2.86
N ASP A 25 8.85 -11.63 -3.09
CA ASP A 25 10.06 -10.81 -3.00
C ASP A 25 10.29 -10.32 -1.56
N ASN A 26 11.25 -10.94 -0.90
CA ASN A 26 11.53 -10.71 0.52
C ASN A 26 12.52 -9.56 0.78
N ARG A 27 12.99 -8.85 -0.24
CA ARG A 27 14.00 -7.78 -0.11
C ARG A 27 13.54 -6.61 0.75
N TYR A 28 12.23 -6.38 0.83
CA TYR A 28 11.61 -5.24 1.49
C TYR A 28 10.71 -5.62 2.67
N ASN A 29 10.95 -6.80 3.27
CA ASN A 29 10.13 -7.31 4.37
C ASN A 29 10.24 -6.53 5.69
N ASP A 30 11.17 -5.60 5.79
CA ASP A 30 11.33 -4.65 6.90
C ASP A 30 10.61 -3.32 6.67
N LEU A 31 10.12 -3.05 5.44
CA LEU A 31 9.48 -1.79 5.08
C LEU A 31 7.97 -1.85 5.26
N PHE A 32 7.43 -0.78 5.85
CA PHE A 32 6.00 -0.54 5.96
C PHE A 32 5.73 0.96 5.78
N PRO A 33 5.50 1.43 4.56
CA PRO A 33 5.32 2.86 4.29
C PRO A 33 3.99 3.37 4.88
N ASN A 34 3.98 4.62 5.32
CA ASN A 34 2.76 5.29 5.74
C ASN A 34 1.97 5.77 4.52
N THR A 35 1.25 4.84 3.90
CA THR A 35 0.55 4.99 2.61
C THR A 35 -0.49 6.11 2.59
N ILE A 36 -0.95 6.57 3.75
CA ILE A 36 -1.95 7.64 3.89
C ILE A 36 -1.35 8.99 4.26
N SER A 37 -0.02 9.07 4.40
CA SER A 37 0.68 10.34 4.66
C SER A 37 0.76 11.20 3.40
N LEU A 38 0.87 12.52 3.59
CA LEU A 38 1.06 13.45 2.49
C LEU A 38 2.39 13.21 1.75
N SER A 39 3.46 12.88 2.49
CA SER A 39 4.79 12.60 1.91
C SER A 39 4.74 11.41 0.97
N TYR A 40 4.15 10.29 1.40
CA TYR A 40 4.03 9.10 0.56
C TYR A 40 3.15 9.35 -0.68
N ARG A 41 2.04 10.06 -0.54
CA ARG A 41 1.18 10.41 -1.68
C ARG A 41 1.89 11.30 -2.70
N ASN A 42 2.75 12.22 -2.24
CA ASN A 42 3.58 13.04 -3.12
C ASN A 42 4.68 12.21 -3.80
N GLU A 43 5.27 11.26 -3.08
CA GLU A 43 6.24 10.31 -3.63
C GLU A 43 5.64 9.45 -4.74
N LEU A 44 4.45 8.89 -4.52
CA LEU A 44 3.70 8.16 -5.55
C LEU A 44 3.39 9.04 -6.76
N LYS A 45 2.92 10.26 -6.53
CA LYS A 45 2.67 11.21 -7.61
C LYS A 45 3.93 11.50 -8.44
N SER A 46 5.06 11.67 -7.77
CA SER A 46 6.35 11.88 -8.43
C SER A 46 6.77 10.65 -9.25
N PHE A 47 6.64 9.46 -8.66
CA PHE A 47 6.96 8.18 -9.32
C PHE A 47 6.16 7.97 -10.61
N TYR A 48 4.84 8.13 -10.57
CA TYR A 48 4.00 7.96 -11.75
C TYR A 48 4.23 9.04 -12.81
N ASN A 49 4.40 10.30 -12.41
CA ASN A 49 4.73 11.38 -13.35
C ASN A 49 6.08 11.17 -14.05
N LYS A 50 7.12 10.77 -13.31
CA LYS A 50 8.44 10.44 -13.86
C LYS A 50 8.35 9.31 -14.89
N THR A 51 7.53 8.30 -14.62
CA THR A 51 7.30 7.21 -15.57
C THR A 51 6.59 7.68 -16.83
N LEU A 52 5.55 8.51 -16.71
CA LEU A 52 4.85 9.12 -17.84
C LEU A 52 5.77 9.98 -18.70
N GLU A 53 6.64 10.80 -18.08
CA GLU A 53 7.62 11.59 -18.80
C GLU A 53 8.64 10.70 -19.55
N ALA A 54 9.08 9.60 -18.92
CA ALA A 54 9.98 8.66 -19.57
C ALA A 54 9.31 7.96 -20.78
N LEU A 55 8.01 7.63 -20.67
CA LEU A 55 7.26 7.03 -21.78
C LEU A 55 7.18 7.91 -23.03
N LYS A 56 7.20 9.24 -22.89
CA LYS A 56 7.17 10.17 -24.04
C LYS A 56 8.38 10.03 -24.97
N ASN A 57 9.48 9.44 -24.50
CA ASN A 57 10.66 9.20 -25.32
C ASN A 57 10.52 8.01 -26.28
N TYR A 58 9.41 7.27 -26.22
CA TYR A 58 9.15 6.10 -27.06
C TYR A 58 8.05 6.39 -28.08
N ASN A 59 8.33 6.13 -29.36
CA ASN A 59 7.29 6.12 -30.38
C ASN A 59 6.57 4.77 -30.34
N ARG A 60 5.36 4.74 -29.78
CA ARG A 60 4.55 3.52 -29.62
C ARG A 60 4.42 2.73 -30.94
N ASN A 61 4.20 3.42 -32.08
CA ASN A 61 4.00 2.74 -33.38
C ASN A 61 5.28 2.11 -33.97
N ALA A 62 6.45 2.45 -33.41
CA ALA A 62 7.73 1.86 -33.80
C ALA A 62 8.14 0.68 -32.87
N LEU A 63 7.33 0.36 -31.84
CA LEU A 63 7.57 -0.74 -30.93
C LEU A 63 7.04 -2.07 -31.49
N SER A 64 7.59 -3.18 -31.02
CA SER A 64 7.00 -4.51 -31.23
C SER A 64 5.59 -4.61 -30.61
N GLU A 65 4.75 -5.53 -31.06
CA GLU A 65 3.40 -5.71 -30.52
C GLU A 65 3.40 -5.95 -28.99
N ASN A 66 4.34 -6.75 -28.50
CA ASN A 66 4.50 -6.98 -27.08
C ASN A 66 4.91 -5.70 -26.31
N ASP A 67 5.82 -4.92 -26.88
CA ASP A 67 6.20 -3.64 -26.27
C ASP A 67 5.11 -2.59 -26.35
N GLN A 68 4.29 -2.59 -27.41
CA GLN A 68 3.11 -1.72 -27.47
C GLN A 68 2.13 -2.04 -26.31
N MET A 69 1.90 -3.32 -26.03
CA MET A 69 1.07 -3.74 -24.91
C MET A 69 1.67 -3.29 -23.57
N ASN A 70 2.97 -3.51 -23.34
CA ASN A 70 3.66 -3.05 -22.14
C ASN A 70 3.60 -1.52 -21.98
N TYR A 71 3.76 -0.78 -23.09
CA TYR A 71 3.63 0.67 -23.12
C TYR A 71 2.22 1.11 -22.71
N ASP A 72 1.18 0.52 -23.30
CA ASP A 72 -0.22 0.87 -23.05
C ASP A 72 -0.63 0.55 -21.60
N VAL A 73 -0.23 -0.61 -21.08
CA VAL A 73 -0.49 -0.99 -19.68
C VAL A 73 0.19 -0.03 -18.71
N LEU A 74 1.46 0.31 -18.95
CA LEU A 74 2.21 1.22 -18.09
C LEU A 74 1.64 2.64 -18.13
N LEU A 75 1.26 3.11 -19.33
CA LEU A 75 0.59 4.40 -19.52
C LEU A 75 -0.74 4.45 -18.76
N TRP A 76 -1.56 3.40 -18.90
CA TRP A 76 -2.84 3.29 -18.21
C TRP A 76 -2.68 3.22 -16.69
N GLU A 77 -1.79 2.40 -16.19
CA GLU A 77 -1.53 2.24 -14.75
C GLU A 77 -1.12 3.58 -14.11
N CYS A 78 -0.18 4.30 -14.74
CA CYS A 78 0.26 5.59 -14.22
C CYS A 78 -0.87 6.63 -14.22
N ASN A 79 -1.68 6.70 -15.28
CA ASN A 79 -2.77 7.67 -15.37
C ASN A 79 -3.87 7.38 -14.35
N ILE A 80 -4.32 6.12 -14.22
CA ILE A 80 -5.37 5.75 -13.26
C ILE A 80 -4.91 5.95 -11.81
N ALA A 81 -3.63 5.69 -11.52
CA ALA A 81 -3.06 5.93 -10.19
C ALA A 81 -3.00 7.43 -9.85
N LEU A 82 -2.63 8.28 -10.81
CA LEU A 82 -2.64 9.74 -10.63
C LEU A 82 -4.06 10.28 -10.47
N GLU A 83 -5.02 9.76 -11.22
CA GLU A 83 -6.44 10.08 -11.05
C GLU A 83 -6.92 9.65 -9.66
N GLY A 84 -6.62 8.42 -9.24
CA GLY A 84 -6.95 7.91 -7.91
C GLY A 84 -6.38 8.75 -6.76
N ASN A 85 -5.18 9.29 -6.94
CA ASN A 85 -4.51 10.13 -5.93
C ASN A 85 -5.19 11.50 -5.71
N GLN A 86 -6.13 11.91 -6.57
CA GLN A 86 -6.92 13.12 -6.39
C GLN A 86 -8.05 12.94 -5.36
N PHE A 87 -8.49 11.71 -5.11
CA PHE A 87 -9.53 11.42 -4.14
C PHE A 87 -8.98 11.42 -2.72
N LYS A 88 -9.80 11.91 -1.79
CA LYS A 88 -9.43 12.00 -0.36
C LYS A 88 -9.67 10.67 0.38
N SER A 89 -9.44 9.53 -0.24
CA SER A 89 -9.59 8.19 0.37
C SER A 89 -8.76 8.00 1.64
N TYR A 90 -7.63 8.71 1.74
CA TYR A 90 -6.78 8.72 2.94
C TYR A 90 -7.49 9.28 4.19
N LEU A 91 -8.61 10.01 4.04
CA LEU A 91 -9.44 10.47 5.16
C LEU A 91 -10.39 9.40 5.69
N MET A 92 -10.56 8.30 4.95
CA MET A 92 -11.38 7.14 5.31
C MET A 92 -10.57 5.84 5.17
N PRO A 93 -9.44 5.69 5.90
CA PRO A 93 -8.47 4.60 5.67
C PRO A 93 -8.95 3.23 6.15
N LEU A 94 -10.11 3.15 6.79
CA LEU A 94 -10.67 1.94 7.37
C LEU A 94 -12.06 1.66 6.81
N ASN A 95 -12.34 0.39 6.53
CA ASN A 95 -13.67 -0.10 6.22
C ASN A 95 -13.80 -1.57 6.68
N GLN A 96 -15.02 -2.12 6.63
CA GLN A 96 -15.30 -3.47 7.14
C GLN A 96 -14.81 -4.61 6.24
N PHE A 97 -14.40 -4.34 5.01
CA PHE A 97 -13.98 -5.38 4.05
C PHE A 97 -12.46 -5.44 3.88
N SER A 98 -11.84 -4.29 3.70
CA SER A 98 -10.40 -4.17 3.45
C SER A 98 -9.81 -3.14 4.40
N SER A 99 -9.34 -3.63 5.52
CA SER A 99 -8.75 -2.78 6.56
C SER A 99 -7.30 -3.24 6.77
N LEU A 100 -6.37 -2.31 6.68
CA LEU A 100 -4.95 -2.61 6.89
C LEU A 100 -4.68 -3.28 8.25
N PRO A 101 -5.33 -2.91 9.36
CA PRO A 101 -5.20 -3.62 10.63
C PRO A 101 -5.53 -5.11 10.55
N LEU A 102 -6.59 -5.48 9.84
CA LEU A 102 -6.95 -6.89 9.64
C LEU A 102 -5.90 -7.62 8.80
N TYR A 103 -5.38 -6.96 7.77
CA TYR A 103 -4.31 -7.52 6.95
C TYR A 103 -3.00 -7.70 7.74
N VAL A 104 -2.64 -6.75 8.59
CA VAL A 104 -1.47 -6.88 9.49
C VAL A 104 -1.65 -8.06 10.44
N GLY A 105 -2.83 -8.27 11.03
CA GLY A 105 -3.14 -9.45 11.83
C GLY A 105 -2.98 -10.75 11.02
N GLN A 106 -3.45 -10.77 9.77
CA GLN A 106 -3.27 -11.91 8.87
C GLN A 106 -1.79 -12.18 8.54
N LEU A 107 -0.99 -11.14 8.31
CA LEU A 107 0.45 -11.27 8.10
C LEU A 107 1.15 -11.85 9.34
N ALA A 108 0.72 -11.47 10.55
CA ALA A 108 1.26 -11.94 11.82
C ALA A 108 0.99 -13.43 12.10
N SER A 109 -0.02 -14.03 11.47
CA SER A 109 -0.48 -15.40 11.76
C SER A 109 0.56 -16.51 11.50
N GLY A 110 1.65 -16.20 10.79
CA GLY A 110 2.66 -17.19 10.38
C GLY A 110 2.23 -18.11 9.25
N SER A 111 0.98 -18.01 8.77
CA SER A 111 0.41 -18.80 7.67
C SER A 111 0.17 -17.98 6.39
N SER A 112 0.71 -16.77 6.35
CA SER A 112 0.59 -15.80 5.27
C SER A 112 1.90 -15.65 4.50
N SER A 113 1.99 -14.64 3.62
CA SER A 113 3.18 -14.35 2.81
C SER A 113 4.37 -13.81 3.63
N GLN A 114 4.14 -13.27 4.84
CA GLN A 114 5.22 -12.82 5.72
C GLN A 114 6.00 -14.03 6.26
N PRO A 115 7.30 -14.15 5.98
CA PRO A 115 8.09 -15.26 6.50
C PRO A 115 8.43 -15.08 8.00
N PHE A 116 8.49 -16.21 8.73
CA PHE A 116 8.93 -16.30 10.13
C PHE A 116 9.84 -17.50 10.35
N LYS A 117 10.81 -17.71 9.43
CA LYS A 117 11.71 -18.88 9.45
C LYS A 117 13.07 -18.60 10.11
N THR A 118 13.51 -17.35 10.08
CA THR A 118 14.83 -16.91 10.55
C THR A 118 14.71 -15.78 11.55
N VAL A 119 15.73 -15.55 12.37
CA VAL A 119 15.81 -14.39 13.28
C VAL A 119 15.64 -13.08 12.50
N LYS A 120 16.17 -12.98 11.28
CA LYS A 120 16.01 -11.81 10.42
C LYS A 120 14.55 -11.56 10.05
N ASP A 121 13.76 -12.60 9.83
CA ASP A 121 12.34 -12.46 9.51
C ASP A 121 11.57 -11.82 10.68
N TYR A 122 11.84 -12.24 11.90
CA TYR A 122 11.26 -11.63 13.10
C TYR A 122 11.72 -10.19 13.30
N GLN A 123 12.99 -9.87 13.04
CA GLN A 123 13.48 -8.50 13.08
C GLN A 123 12.79 -7.61 12.03
N ASN A 124 12.62 -8.11 10.81
CA ASN A 124 11.89 -7.41 9.74
C ASN A 124 10.42 -7.17 10.15
N TRP A 125 9.78 -8.18 10.74
CA TRP A 125 8.42 -8.04 11.24
C TRP A 125 8.30 -6.99 12.34
N LEU A 126 9.22 -6.96 13.30
CA LEU A 126 9.26 -5.93 14.33
C LEU A 126 9.42 -4.52 13.74
N ALA A 127 10.26 -4.37 12.71
CA ALA A 127 10.40 -3.10 12.01
C ALA A 127 9.08 -2.67 11.35
N ARG A 128 8.36 -3.61 10.70
CA ARG A 128 7.01 -3.38 10.14
C ARG A 128 6.00 -2.98 11.20
N LEU A 129 5.97 -3.65 12.34
CA LEU A 129 5.04 -3.32 13.44
C LEU A 129 5.30 -1.91 13.98
N ASN A 130 6.56 -1.51 14.18
CA ASN A 130 6.90 -0.16 14.61
C ASN A 130 6.42 0.90 13.60
N ALA A 131 6.62 0.66 12.32
CA ALA A 131 6.14 1.58 11.27
C ALA A 131 4.60 1.56 11.14
N TYR A 132 3.96 0.41 11.40
CA TYR A 132 2.50 0.30 11.44
C TYR A 132 1.87 1.16 12.54
N VAL A 133 2.50 1.30 13.71
CA VAL A 133 2.03 2.22 14.76
C VAL A 133 1.95 3.65 14.23
N VAL A 134 2.96 4.12 13.48
CA VAL A 134 2.96 5.44 12.85
C VAL A 134 1.82 5.59 11.84
N TRP A 135 1.53 4.52 11.09
CA TRP A 135 0.37 4.50 10.19
C TRP A 135 -0.95 4.62 10.98
N CYS A 136 -1.10 3.92 12.11
CA CYS A 136 -2.30 3.99 12.95
C CYS A 136 -2.55 5.43 13.46
N ASP A 137 -1.51 6.11 13.96
CA ASP A 137 -1.61 7.50 14.39
C ASP A 137 -2.03 8.44 13.25
N SER A 138 -1.49 8.20 12.06
CA SER A 138 -1.89 8.93 10.86
C SER A 138 -3.33 8.65 10.46
N ALA A 139 -3.78 7.39 10.58
CA ALA A 139 -5.16 7.00 10.30
C ALA A 139 -6.15 7.72 11.25
N ILE A 140 -5.85 7.75 12.54
CA ILE A 140 -6.65 8.47 13.54
C ILE A 140 -6.70 9.97 13.20
N SER A 141 -5.58 10.57 12.90
CA SER A 141 -5.48 11.99 12.55
C SER A 141 -6.27 12.31 11.28
N ASN A 142 -6.11 11.51 10.23
CA ASN A 142 -6.81 11.66 8.97
C ASN A 142 -8.33 11.49 9.12
N MET A 143 -8.79 10.50 9.91
CA MET A 143 -10.20 10.32 10.19
C MET A 143 -10.81 11.52 10.95
N LYS A 144 -10.09 12.12 11.90
CA LYS A 144 -10.54 13.35 12.58
C LYS A 144 -10.70 14.50 11.59
N ILE A 145 -9.74 14.67 10.66
CA ILE A 145 -9.85 15.66 9.57
C ILE A 145 -11.03 15.32 8.67
N GLY A 146 -11.18 14.03 8.30
CA GLY A 146 -12.31 13.55 7.50
C GLY A 146 -13.66 13.92 8.11
N MET A 147 -13.84 13.66 9.40
CA MET A 147 -15.06 14.02 10.14
C MET A 147 -15.37 15.52 10.04
N SER A 148 -14.37 16.38 10.19
CA SER A 148 -14.56 17.84 10.09
C SER A 148 -14.91 18.31 8.67
N GLN A 149 -14.60 17.50 7.63
CA GLN A 149 -14.87 17.81 6.23
C GLN A 149 -16.04 17.02 5.63
N GLY A 150 -16.77 16.23 6.43
CA GLY A 150 -17.88 15.40 5.98
C GLY A 150 -17.45 14.09 5.26
N TYR A 151 -16.18 13.72 5.32
CA TYR A 151 -15.67 12.45 4.80
C TYR A 151 -15.75 11.37 5.89
N THR A 152 -16.87 10.65 5.94
CA THR A 152 -17.10 9.58 6.90
C THR A 152 -17.75 8.38 6.22
N ILE A 153 -17.45 7.19 6.73
CA ILE A 153 -18.18 5.99 6.31
C ILE A 153 -19.59 5.98 6.93
N PRO A 154 -20.58 5.32 6.31
CA PRO A 154 -21.93 5.22 6.86
C PRO A 154 -21.94 4.62 8.28
N LYS A 155 -22.86 5.13 9.13
CA LYS A 155 -22.98 4.68 10.52
C LYS A 155 -23.10 3.16 10.66
N SER A 156 -23.87 2.51 9.77
CA SER A 156 -24.04 1.06 9.77
C SER A 156 -22.73 0.30 9.56
N LEU A 157 -21.83 0.84 8.73
CA LEU A 157 -20.52 0.25 8.48
C LEU A 157 -19.55 0.52 9.65
N THR A 158 -19.59 1.71 10.23
CA THR A 158 -18.81 2.04 11.45
C THR A 158 -19.16 1.07 12.58
N LEU A 159 -20.46 0.81 12.82
CA LEU A 159 -20.92 -0.11 13.85
C LEU A 159 -20.46 -1.57 13.61
N LYS A 160 -20.20 -1.96 12.37
CA LYS A 160 -19.62 -3.28 12.04
C LYS A 160 -18.11 -3.32 12.17
N THR A 161 -17.44 -2.19 11.99
CA THR A 161 -15.97 -2.09 12.07
C THR A 161 -15.48 -2.10 13.51
N ILE A 162 -16.21 -1.46 14.45
CA ILE A 162 -15.81 -1.37 15.86
C ILE A 162 -15.56 -2.73 16.51
N PRO A 163 -16.45 -3.74 16.43
CA PRO A 163 -16.19 -5.03 17.03
C PRO A 163 -14.98 -5.75 16.43
N GLN A 164 -14.68 -5.58 15.13
CA GLN A 164 -13.49 -6.16 14.51
C GLN A 164 -12.20 -5.69 15.20
N PHE A 165 -12.10 -4.39 15.53
CA PHE A 165 -10.96 -3.86 16.26
C PHE A 165 -10.95 -4.27 17.73
N ALA A 166 -12.13 -4.30 18.37
CA ALA A 166 -12.25 -4.75 19.75
C ALA A 166 -11.78 -6.21 19.90
N ASP A 167 -12.10 -7.07 18.94
CA ASP A 167 -11.69 -8.47 18.94
C ASP A 167 -10.17 -8.62 18.69
N LEU A 168 -9.56 -7.79 17.83
CA LEU A 168 -8.10 -7.75 17.65
C LEU A 168 -7.33 -7.33 18.91
N ALA A 169 -7.95 -6.52 19.78
CA ALA A 169 -7.33 -6.04 21.03
C ALA A 169 -7.69 -6.89 22.25
N LYS A 170 -8.42 -8.00 22.08
CA LYS A 170 -9.02 -8.76 23.17
C LYS A 170 -8.18 -9.99 23.52
N GLY A 171 -7.90 -10.14 24.80
CA GLY A 171 -7.19 -11.31 25.32
C GLY A 171 -5.71 -11.07 25.62
N PRO A 172 -5.02 -12.06 26.19
CA PRO A 172 -3.59 -11.98 26.44
C PRO A 172 -2.80 -12.02 25.13
N VAL A 173 -1.65 -11.34 25.13
CA VAL A 173 -0.77 -11.21 23.93
C VAL A 173 -0.34 -12.57 23.39
N GLU A 174 -0.25 -13.57 24.25
CA GLU A 174 0.14 -14.95 23.89
C GLU A 174 -0.89 -15.68 23.01
N ASN A 175 -2.08 -15.13 22.87
CA ASN A 175 -3.16 -15.70 22.06
C ASN A 175 -3.34 -15.02 20.67
N HIS A 176 -2.43 -14.12 20.33
CA HIS A 176 -2.42 -13.38 19.07
C HIS A 176 -1.32 -13.83 18.12
#